data_e16721d575ebb6e0f67880bb2e7d4521
#
_entry.id   e16721d575ebb6e0f67880bb2e7d4521
#
_cell.length_a   1.000
_cell.length_b   1.000
_cell.length_c   1.000
_cell.angle_alpha   90.00
_cell.angle_beta   90.00
_cell.angle_gamma   90.00
#
_symmetry.space_group_name_H-M   'P 1'
#
loop_
_entity.id
_entity.type
_entity.pdbx_description
1 polymer ?
#
loop_
_entity_poly.entity_id
_entity_poly.type
_entity_poly.pdbx_seq_one_letter_code
_entity_poly.pdbx_strand_id
1 'polypeptide(L)'
;MPNQSIRECDRCTAIAKSGSRCRNRTCKGRKCWIHTKRDEGLRIKPSQIPNSGSGLYATKRFAKGAKIADYTGEKLTRAQVGNRYPGNVTAEYVLCRSDRECFDGRKTNSSFARFSNDARGSTHYKNNAKFTPGAPNRQPIMRAGRVITAGVEIFTRYRLNGSL
;
A
#
# COMPACT_ATOMS: atom_id res chain seq x y z
N MET A 1 2.93 -14.75 10.22
CA MET A 1 1.63 -14.08 10.23
C MET A 1 0.57 -15.11 10.56
N PRO A 2 -0.38 -14.85 11.48
CA PRO A 2 -1.45 -15.78 11.70
C PRO A 2 -2.22 -15.97 10.41
N ASN A 3 -2.51 -17.22 10.10
CA ASN A 3 -3.27 -17.66 8.94
C ASN A 3 -4.71 -17.14 9.07
N GLN A 4 -4.99 -15.95 8.50
CA GLN A 4 -6.36 -15.41 8.52
C GLN A 4 -7.26 -16.38 7.76
N SER A 5 -8.27 -16.89 8.44
CA SER A 5 -9.25 -17.78 7.83
C SER A 5 -9.91 -17.06 6.64
N ILE A 6 -10.19 -17.79 5.56
CA ILE A 6 -10.86 -17.26 4.36
C ILE A 6 -12.20 -16.57 4.70
N ARG A 7 -12.80 -16.90 5.85
CA ARG A 7 -14.05 -16.30 6.35
C ARG A 7 -13.90 -14.83 6.78
N GLU A 8 -12.69 -14.38 7.11
CA GLU A 8 -12.39 -13.01 7.53
C GLU A 8 -12.05 -12.06 6.36
N CYS A 9 -11.97 -12.60 5.13
CA CYS A 9 -11.67 -11.80 3.96
C CYS A 9 -12.92 -11.14 3.39
N ASP A 10 -12.81 -9.88 3.00
CA ASP A 10 -13.91 -9.12 2.40
C ASP A 10 -14.23 -9.58 0.97
N ARG A 11 -15.49 -9.41 0.57
CA ARG A 11 -15.87 -9.61 -0.82
C ARG A 11 -15.31 -8.47 -1.68
N CYS A 12 -14.73 -8.81 -2.82
CA CYS A 12 -14.20 -7.85 -3.80
C CYS A 12 -15.25 -6.78 -4.16
N THR A 13 -14.84 -5.51 -4.18
CA THR A 13 -15.72 -4.37 -4.45
C THR A 13 -15.91 -4.06 -5.93
N ALA A 14 -15.12 -4.69 -6.81
CA ALA A 14 -15.17 -4.42 -8.24
C ALA A 14 -16.41 -5.02 -8.91
N ILE A 15 -16.83 -4.39 -10.00
CA ILE A 15 -17.85 -4.93 -10.91
C ILE A 15 -17.20 -5.87 -11.92
N ALA A 16 -17.75 -7.06 -12.06
CA ALA A 16 -17.34 -8.06 -13.04
C ALA A 16 -17.85 -7.67 -14.44
N LYS A 17 -17.35 -8.36 -15.48
CA LYS A 17 -17.80 -8.13 -16.86
C LYS A 17 -19.30 -8.37 -17.06
N SER A 18 -19.91 -9.20 -16.21
CA SER A 18 -21.36 -9.45 -16.20
C SER A 18 -22.22 -8.30 -15.67
N GLY A 19 -21.61 -7.17 -15.26
CA GLY A 19 -22.33 -6.06 -14.62
C GLY A 19 -22.64 -6.25 -13.14
N SER A 20 -22.41 -7.43 -12.56
CA SER A 20 -22.65 -7.71 -11.14
C SER A 20 -21.37 -7.56 -10.30
N ARG A 21 -21.54 -7.37 -8.99
CA ARG A 21 -20.40 -7.32 -8.07
C ARG A 21 -19.62 -8.63 -8.10
N CYS A 22 -18.29 -8.55 -8.20
CA CYS A 22 -17.39 -9.70 -8.19
C CYS A 22 -17.64 -10.62 -6.99
N ARG A 23 -17.64 -11.93 -7.20
CA ARG A 23 -17.87 -12.95 -6.16
C ARG A 23 -16.61 -13.34 -5.37
N ASN A 24 -15.42 -12.98 -5.88
CA ASN A 24 -14.15 -13.33 -5.22
C ASN A 24 -14.00 -12.62 -3.88
N ARG A 25 -13.39 -13.30 -2.91
CA ARG A 25 -12.97 -12.72 -1.64
C ARG A 25 -11.50 -12.31 -1.69
N THR A 26 -11.10 -11.37 -0.84
CA THR A 26 -9.74 -10.86 -0.75
C THR A 26 -9.41 -10.42 0.68
N CYS A 27 -8.23 -10.81 1.16
CA CYS A 27 -7.68 -10.38 2.45
C CYS A 27 -6.59 -9.31 2.28
N LYS A 28 -6.27 -8.91 1.05
CA LYS A 28 -5.14 -8.01 0.74
C LYS A 28 -5.56 -6.67 0.15
N GLY A 29 -6.80 -6.24 0.39
CA GLY A 29 -7.31 -4.96 -0.11
C GLY A 29 -8.77 -5.08 -0.58
N ARG A 30 -9.30 -4.00 -1.14
CA ARG A 30 -10.71 -3.93 -1.57
C ARG A 30 -11.03 -4.76 -2.80
N LYS A 31 -10.05 -5.05 -3.65
CA LYS A 31 -10.21 -5.78 -4.91
C LYS A 31 -9.43 -7.09 -4.87
N CYS A 32 -9.99 -8.15 -5.44
CA CYS A 32 -9.26 -9.39 -5.66
C CYS A 32 -8.11 -9.16 -6.68
N TRP A 33 -7.18 -10.09 -6.75
CA TRP A 33 -5.98 -9.96 -7.57
C TRP A 33 -6.26 -9.68 -9.06
N ILE A 34 -7.35 -10.26 -9.63
CA ILE A 34 -7.77 -10.03 -11.01
C ILE A 34 -8.12 -8.56 -11.22
N HIS A 35 -8.98 -8.01 -10.35
CA HIS A 35 -9.45 -6.64 -10.47
C HIS A 35 -8.39 -5.60 -10.04
N THR A 36 -7.50 -5.96 -9.11
CA THR A 36 -6.34 -5.13 -8.80
C THR A 36 -5.42 -4.99 -10.02
N LYS A 37 -5.15 -6.09 -10.72
CA LYS A 37 -4.38 -6.05 -11.96
C LYS A 37 -5.08 -5.23 -13.05
N ARG A 38 -6.37 -5.47 -13.27
CA ARG A 38 -7.17 -4.80 -14.32
C ARG A 38 -7.30 -3.30 -14.09
N ASP A 39 -7.69 -2.90 -12.87
CA ASP A 39 -8.12 -1.53 -12.59
C ASP A 39 -6.97 -0.65 -12.12
N GLU A 40 -6.06 -1.20 -11.30
CA GLU A 40 -4.96 -0.44 -10.70
C GLU A 40 -3.63 -0.62 -11.44
N GLY A 41 -3.49 -1.71 -12.19
CA GLY A 41 -2.20 -2.08 -12.79
C GLY A 41 -1.18 -2.56 -11.75
N LEU A 42 -1.66 -3.19 -10.67
CA LEU A 42 -0.86 -3.63 -9.54
C LEU A 42 -1.08 -5.10 -9.22
N ARG A 43 -0.09 -5.73 -8.58
CA ARG A 43 -0.17 -7.09 -8.06
C ARG A 43 0.62 -7.20 -6.76
N ILE A 44 0.13 -8.02 -5.83
CA ILE A 44 0.83 -8.37 -4.59
C ILE A 44 1.45 -9.76 -4.79
N LYS A 45 2.75 -9.88 -4.55
CA LYS A 45 3.52 -11.13 -4.59
C LYS A 45 4.52 -11.12 -3.42
N PRO A 46 5.25 -12.22 -3.13
CA PRO A 46 6.40 -12.18 -2.23
C PRO A 46 7.39 -11.09 -2.65
N SER A 47 7.93 -10.34 -1.68
CA SER A 47 8.94 -9.30 -1.93
C SER A 47 10.24 -9.91 -2.43
N GLN A 48 10.97 -9.18 -3.26
CA GLN A 48 12.35 -9.49 -3.67
C GLN A 48 13.35 -9.21 -2.53
N ILE A 49 12.98 -8.40 -1.53
CA ILE A 49 13.80 -8.20 -0.33
C ILE A 49 13.57 -9.38 0.60
N PRO A 50 14.61 -10.13 0.97
CA PRO A 50 14.50 -11.27 1.89
C PRO A 50 13.79 -10.86 3.20
N ASN A 51 12.93 -11.73 3.70
CA ASN A 51 12.19 -11.56 4.96
C ASN A 51 11.22 -10.35 5.01
N SER A 52 10.98 -9.66 3.89
CA SER A 52 10.06 -8.51 3.83
C SER A 52 8.60 -8.89 3.51
N GLY A 53 8.28 -10.17 3.52
CA GLY A 53 6.91 -10.66 3.33
C GLY A 53 6.35 -10.36 1.94
N SER A 54 5.22 -9.66 1.87
CA SER A 54 4.58 -9.29 0.60
C SER A 54 5.17 -8.00 0.03
N GLY A 55 5.28 -7.93 -1.30
CA GLY A 55 5.69 -6.76 -2.06
C GLY A 55 4.61 -6.31 -3.05
N LEU A 56 4.65 -5.06 -3.45
CA LEU A 56 3.77 -4.44 -4.44
C LEU A 56 4.47 -4.39 -5.79
N TYR A 57 3.85 -4.90 -6.84
CA TYR A 57 4.43 -4.99 -8.18
C TYR A 57 3.58 -4.25 -9.22
N ALA A 58 4.25 -3.54 -10.11
CA ALA A 58 3.63 -3.00 -11.30
C ALA A 58 3.23 -4.12 -12.28
N THR A 59 2.04 -4.04 -12.88
CA THR A 59 1.62 -4.92 -13.99
C THR A 59 1.45 -4.15 -15.29
N LYS A 60 1.65 -2.84 -15.25
CA LYS A 60 1.71 -1.92 -16.38
C LYS A 60 2.85 -0.93 -16.19
N ARG A 61 3.21 -0.16 -17.21
CA ARG A 61 4.17 0.93 -17.10
C ARG A 61 3.58 2.13 -16.34
N PHE A 62 4.33 2.67 -15.37
CA PHE A 62 4.06 3.95 -14.74
C PHE A 62 5.15 4.96 -15.15
N ALA A 63 4.76 6.09 -15.72
CA ALA A 63 5.68 7.18 -16.02
C ALA A 63 6.16 7.86 -14.72
N LYS A 64 7.32 8.53 -14.75
CA LYS A 64 7.80 9.38 -13.63
C LYS A 64 6.72 10.38 -13.23
N GLY A 65 6.42 10.49 -11.94
CA GLY A 65 5.37 11.36 -11.39
C GLY A 65 3.95 10.78 -11.44
N ALA A 66 3.72 9.71 -12.20
CA ALA A 66 2.39 9.09 -12.30
C ALA A 66 1.89 8.62 -10.93
N LYS A 67 0.59 8.79 -10.69
CA LYS A 67 -0.09 8.23 -9.52
C LYS A 67 -0.11 6.70 -9.64
N ILE A 68 0.33 6.03 -8.58
CA ILE A 68 0.29 4.56 -8.47
C ILE A 68 -0.93 4.14 -7.64
N ALA A 69 -1.09 4.70 -6.45
CA ALA A 69 -2.20 4.40 -5.55
C ALA A 69 -2.38 5.51 -4.49
N ASP A 70 -3.56 5.61 -3.92
CA ASP A 70 -3.77 6.36 -2.69
C ASP A 70 -3.36 5.51 -1.49
N TYR A 71 -2.80 6.12 -0.44
CA TYR A 71 -2.57 5.45 0.82
C TYR A 71 -3.80 5.62 1.71
N THR A 72 -4.72 4.69 1.64
CA THR A 72 -5.95 4.73 2.45
C THR A 72 -5.76 3.96 3.76
N GLY A 73 -6.38 4.45 4.82
CA GLY A 73 -6.33 3.86 6.14
C GLY A 73 -7.23 4.62 7.12
N GLU A 74 -7.27 4.15 8.34
CA GLU A 74 -7.94 4.86 9.43
C GLU A 74 -7.13 6.11 9.78
N LYS A 75 -7.79 7.26 9.87
CA LYS A 75 -7.14 8.52 10.22
C LYS A 75 -6.97 8.60 11.74
N LEU A 76 -5.75 8.83 12.19
CA LEU A 76 -5.34 8.88 13.58
C LEU A 76 -4.42 10.08 13.82
N THR A 77 -4.34 10.53 15.06
CA THR A 77 -3.23 11.39 15.51
C THR A 77 -2.01 10.53 15.87
N ARG A 78 -0.83 11.14 15.94
CA ARG A 78 0.38 10.44 16.40
C ARG A 78 0.24 9.89 17.83
N ALA A 79 -0.43 10.61 18.71
CA ALA A 79 -0.73 10.12 20.07
C ALA A 79 -1.60 8.85 20.03
N GLN A 80 -2.64 8.82 19.19
CA GLN A 80 -3.48 7.62 19.01
C GLN A 80 -2.69 6.45 18.39
N VAL A 81 -1.74 6.72 17.50
CA VAL A 81 -0.81 5.70 16.99
C VAL A 81 0.05 5.16 18.13
N GLY A 82 0.65 6.01 18.97
CA GLY A 82 1.44 5.59 20.13
C GLY A 82 0.64 4.72 21.11
N ASN A 83 -0.61 5.07 21.37
CA ASN A 83 -1.48 4.27 22.24
C ASN A 83 -1.86 2.92 21.61
N ARG A 84 -2.04 2.87 20.28
CA ARG A 84 -2.38 1.63 19.55
C ARG A 84 -1.21 0.68 19.40
N TYR A 85 0.00 1.21 19.30
CA TYR A 85 1.26 0.49 19.10
C TYR A 85 2.27 0.86 20.18
N PRO A 86 2.02 0.45 21.45
CA PRO A 86 2.87 0.84 22.58
C PRO A 86 4.25 0.15 22.56
N GLY A 87 5.24 0.81 23.09
CA GLY A 87 6.59 0.27 23.24
C GLY A 87 7.29 0.01 21.90
N ASN A 88 7.86 -1.18 21.75
CA ASN A 88 8.62 -1.57 20.56
C ASN A 88 7.77 -2.20 19.46
N VAL A 89 6.44 -2.10 19.54
CA VAL A 89 5.56 -2.62 18.47
C VAL A 89 5.69 -1.76 17.23
N THR A 90 6.17 -2.35 16.15
CA THR A 90 6.34 -1.66 14.87
C THR A 90 4.98 -1.35 14.24
N ALA A 91 4.70 -0.08 14.02
CA ALA A 91 3.51 0.38 13.31
C ALA A 91 3.71 0.26 11.78
N GLU A 92 3.86 -0.98 11.28
CA GLU A 92 4.32 -1.29 9.91
C GLU A 92 3.48 -0.64 8.81
N TYR A 93 2.19 -0.42 9.06
CA TYR A 93 1.24 0.11 8.08
C TYR A 93 0.77 1.52 8.43
N VAL A 94 1.54 2.27 9.21
CA VAL A 94 1.20 3.65 9.57
C VAL A 94 2.05 4.62 8.77
N LEU A 95 1.40 5.54 8.08
CA LEU A 95 2.03 6.64 7.35
C LEU A 95 1.54 7.97 7.94
N CYS A 96 2.44 8.73 8.57
CA CYS A 96 2.10 10.02 9.14
C CYS A 96 2.50 11.18 8.21
N ARG A 97 1.59 12.12 8.01
CA ARG A 97 1.82 13.39 7.32
C ARG A 97 2.24 14.48 8.31
N SER A 98 1.71 14.43 9.52
CA SER A 98 2.01 15.32 10.64
C SER A 98 1.66 14.62 11.95
N ASP A 99 1.90 15.27 13.08
CA ASP A 99 1.49 14.74 14.39
C ASP A 99 -0.04 14.66 14.55
N ARG A 100 -0.78 15.44 13.79
CA ARG A 100 -2.25 15.45 13.79
C ARG A 100 -2.86 14.52 12.76
N GLU A 101 -2.05 13.94 11.86
CA GLU A 101 -2.59 13.21 10.72
C GLU A 101 -1.69 12.04 10.30
N CYS A 102 -2.06 10.88 10.79
CA CYS A 102 -1.51 9.58 10.41
C CYS A 102 -2.63 8.74 9.76
N PHE A 103 -2.23 7.81 8.91
CA PHE A 103 -3.11 6.88 8.22
C PHE A 103 -2.67 5.45 8.53
N ASP A 104 -3.52 4.70 9.23
CA ASP A 104 -3.26 3.30 9.58
C ASP A 104 -3.89 2.38 8.54
N GLY A 105 -3.06 1.83 7.68
CA GLY A 105 -3.43 0.89 6.62
C GLY A 105 -3.54 -0.56 7.07
N ARG A 106 -3.58 -0.86 8.36
CA ARG A 106 -3.58 -2.24 8.90
C ARG A 106 -4.79 -3.06 8.44
N LYS A 107 -5.96 -2.46 8.29
CA LYS A 107 -7.19 -3.17 7.89
C LYS A 107 -7.06 -3.75 6.48
N THR A 108 -7.63 -4.94 6.26
CA THR A 108 -7.56 -5.69 5.00
C THR A 108 -8.15 -4.93 3.81
N ASN A 109 -9.10 -4.04 4.04
CA ASN A 109 -9.72 -3.19 3.01
C ASN A 109 -8.98 -1.88 2.73
N SER A 110 -7.77 -1.72 3.28
CA SER A 110 -6.91 -0.56 3.03
C SER A 110 -6.27 -0.61 1.64
N SER A 111 -5.50 0.42 1.34
CA SER A 111 -4.79 0.59 0.08
C SER A 111 -3.76 -0.51 -0.19
N PHE A 112 -3.55 -0.82 -1.47
CA PHE A 112 -2.46 -1.68 -1.92
C PHE A 112 -1.08 -1.05 -1.68
N ALA A 113 -0.99 0.27 -1.58
CA ALA A 113 0.26 1.00 -1.32
C ALA A 113 0.96 0.55 -0.03
N ARG A 114 0.24 0.00 0.95
CA ARG A 114 0.80 -0.55 2.20
C ARG A 114 1.74 -1.74 1.99
N PHE A 115 1.69 -2.40 0.85
CA PHE A 115 2.55 -3.55 0.52
C PHE A 115 3.85 -3.15 -0.19
N SER A 116 4.11 -1.87 -0.41
CA SER A 116 5.40 -1.43 -0.90
C SER A 116 6.43 -1.47 0.24
N ASN A 117 7.55 -2.10 0.01
CA ASN A 117 8.64 -2.17 0.98
C ASN A 117 9.63 -1.01 0.81
N ASP A 118 10.44 -0.76 1.84
CA ASP A 118 11.54 0.22 1.76
C ASP A 118 12.84 -0.51 1.39
N ALA A 119 13.42 -0.12 0.28
CA ALA A 119 14.65 -0.73 -0.22
C ALA A 119 15.93 -0.15 0.43
N ARG A 120 15.81 0.74 1.43
CA ARG A 120 16.99 1.19 2.20
C ARG A 120 17.61 0.01 2.93
N GLY A 121 18.92 -0.12 2.86
CA GLY A 121 19.63 -1.27 3.39
C GLY A 121 19.75 -2.45 2.42
N SER A 122 19.07 -2.43 1.28
CA SER A 122 19.33 -3.38 0.21
C SER A 122 20.50 -2.92 -0.65
N THR A 123 21.41 -3.84 -0.98
CA THR A 123 22.51 -3.60 -1.92
C THR A 123 22.05 -3.69 -3.38
N HIS A 124 20.94 -4.38 -3.64
CA HIS A 124 20.46 -4.70 -4.99
C HIS A 124 19.29 -3.83 -5.45
N TYR A 125 18.49 -3.31 -4.51
CA TYR A 125 17.26 -2.58 -4.83
C TYR A 125 17.33 -1.14 -4.34
N LYS A 126 16.65 -0.23 -5.05
CA LYS A 126 16.51 1.18 -4.68
C LYS A 126 15.04 1.59 -4.75
N ASN A 127 14.63 2.49 -3.87
CA ASN A 127 13.30 3.06 -3.91
C ASN A 127 13.03 3.70 -5.28
N ASN A 128 11.89 3.37 -5.87
CA ASN A 128 11.45 3.82 -7.19
C ASN A 128 10.12 4.56 -7.16
N ALA A 129 9.51 4.66 -5.98
CA ALA A 129 8.31 5.43 -5.71
C ALA A 129 8.49 6.29 -4.46
N LYS A 130 7.57 7.22 -4.25
CA LYS A 130 7.52 8.10 -3.08
C LYS A 130 6.09 8.42 -2.70
N PHE A 131 5.86 8.67 -1.42
CA PHE A 131 4.61 9.26 -0.97
C PHE A 131 4.65 10.78 -1.08
N THR A 132 3.54 11.36 -1.51
CA THR A 132 3.28 12.80 -1.49
C THR A 132 2.06 13.08 -0.60
N PRO A 133 2.00 14.25 0.06
CA PRO A 133 0.92 14.54 1.02
C PRO A 133 -0.50 14.46 0.45
N GLY A 134 -0.66 14.62 -0.86
CA GLY A 134 -1.98 14.86 -1.44
C GLY A 134 -2.46 16.31 -1.16
N ALA A 135 -3.68 16.64 -1.59
CA ALA A 135 -4.33 17.89 -1.26
C ALA A 135 -4.75 17.90 0.23
N PRO A 136 -5.03 19.07 0.83
CA PRO A 136 -5.60 19.16 2.17
C PRO A 136 -6.83 18.25 2.32
N ASN A 137 -6.93 17.55 3.45
CA ASN A 137 -7.99 16.56 3.75
C ASN A 137 -8.08 15.35 2.80
N ARG A 138 -7.11 15.17 1.90
CA ARG A 138 -7.00 14.00 1.03
C ARG A 138 -5.98 13.02 1.57
N GLN A 139 -6.13 11.77 1.16
CA GLN A 139 -5.19 10.69 1.46
C GLN A 139 -3.81 10.97 0.83
N PRO A 140 -2.70 10.54 1.46
CA PRO A 140 -1.40 10.55 0.81
C PRO A 140 -1.43 9.73 -0.48
N ILE A 141 -0.63 10.15 -1.45
CA ILE A 141 -0.58 9.53 -2.77
C ILE A 141 0.80 8.93 -2.99
N MET A 142 0.84 7.65 -3.38
CA MET A 142 2.05 7.03 -3.90
C MET A 142 2.22 7.41 -5.37
N ARG A 143 3.38 7.96 -5.71
CA ARG A 143 3.76 8.36 -7.07
C ARG A 143 5.06 7.68 -7.49
N ALA A 144 5.17 7.36 -8.77
CA ALA A 144 6.41 6.88 -9.35
C ALA A 144 7.51 7.97 -9.28
N GLY A 145 8.63 7.66 -8.64
CA GLY A 145 9.81 8.55 -8.56
C GLY A 145 10.64 8.55 -9.86
N ARG A 146 10.52 7.46 -10.63
CA ARG A 146 11.11 7.24 -11.95
C ARG A 146 10.14 6.41 -12.79
N VAL A 147 10.48 6.11 -14.02
CA VAL A 147 9.71 5.14 -14.82
C VAL A 147 9.78 3.76 -14.14
N ILE A 148 8.63 3.12 -13.96
CA ILE A 148 8.50 1.77 -13.42
C ILE A 148 7.84 0.92 -14.51
N THR A 149 8.52 -0.12 -14.97
CA THR A 149 8.00 -1.04 -16.00
C THR A 149 7.17 -2.16 -15.38
N ALA A 150 6.37 -2.83 -16.19
CA ALA A 150 5.63 -4.02 -15.74
C ALA A 150 6.59 -5.11 -15.24
N GLY A 151 6.20 -5.80 -14.17
CA GLY A 151 6.99 -6.84 -13.51
C GLY A 151 7.90 -6.35 -12.39
N VAL A 152 8.18 -5.04 -12.31
CA VAL A 152 9.07 -4.45 -11.30
C VAL A 152 8.36 -4.28 -9.97
N GLU A 153 9.02 -4.63 -8.86
CA GLU A 153 8.56 -4.33 -7.51
C GLU A 153 8.64 -2.83 -7.23
N ILE A 154 7.60 -2.31 -6.57
CA ILE A 154 7.49 -0.92 -6.19
C ILE A 154 8.01 -0.78 -4.76
N PHE A 155 9.11 -0.06 -4.62
CA PHE A 155 9.74 0.26 -3.35
C PHE A 155 9.57 1.73 -3.03
N THR A 156 9.24 2.03 -1.78
CA THR A 156 9.08 3.40 -1.31
C THR A 156 9.59 3.59 0.11
N ARG A 157 10.04 4.79 0.41
CA ARG A 157 10.40 5.18 1.76
C ARG A 157 9.11 5.45 2.55
N TYR A 158 9.01 4.89 3.77
CA TYR A 158 7.88 5.13 4.69
C TYR A 158 7.96 6.52 5.35
N ARG A 159 8.24 7.56 4.56
CA ARG A 159 8.19 8.95 5.00
C ARG A 159 7.53 9.79 3.91
N LEU A 160 6.64 10.69 4.31
CA LEU A 160 6.18 11.75 3.43
C LEU A 160 7.32 12.78 3.27
N ASN A 161 7.56 13.24 2.05
CA ASN A 161 8.49 14.35 1.80
C ASN A 161 7.96 15.59 2.55
N GLY A 162 8.72 16.09 3.53
CA GLY A 162 8.37 17.25 4.33
C GLY A 162 8.05 16.97 5.80
N SER A 163 7.94 15.73 6.25
CA SER A 163 7.98 15.42 7.68
C SER A 163 9.42 15.17 8.10
N LEU A 164 9.89 16.01 8.99
CA LEU A 164 11.19 15.96 9.70
C LEU A 164 11.43 14.60 10.32
#